data_b3750d93d1907ccbe6a1392e2dd3d364
#
_entry.id   b3750d93d1907ccbe6a1392e2dd3d364
#
_cell.length_a   1.000
_cell.length_b   1.000
_cell.length_c   1.000
_cell.angle_alpha   90.00
_cell.angle_beta   90.00
_cell.angle_gamma   90.00
#
_symmetry.space_group_name_H-M   'P 1'
#
loop_
_entity.id
_entity.type
_entity.pdbx_description
1 polymer ?
#
loop_
_entity_poly.entity_id
_entity_poly.type
_entity_poly.pdbx_seq_one_letter_code
_entity_poly.pdbx_strand_id
1 'polypeptide(L)'
;VNIESIKNNSELFRFLSNFYEGDFEAFLDCVIKKPKSAIRVNTLKANKDTILERLLKQGFKLKKVAFYEYAFVVEESPVELGNTVEHFVGYYYVQSLSSLIPPLVLAPQPGEVVLDIASAPGSKTTQMAQMMENRGVIVANDVDIKRVKALANNIDRMGVLNTIITIEQGHKFGKLYPETFDKILVDAPCSALGTLGKNPEVVKWWSREKIGRLMATQKSLILSGFDALKPGGIMVYSTCTVTPEENEYIVNYLLQEREGVEILDFHLPGVKLTSGLTEWERLIFKKELVKCKRIEPHLNPGFEGFFIALMRKSPS
;
A
#
# COMPACT_ATOMS: atom_id res chain seq x y z
N VAL A 1 -16.06 9.42 9.03
CA VAL A 1 -16.17 10.79 8.45
C VAL A 1 -17.63 11.24 8.52
N ASN A 2 -17.88 12.56 8.59
CA ASN A 2 -19.25 13.12 8.51
C ASN A 2 -19.48 13.61 7.06
N ILE A 3 -20.65 13.33 6.48
CA ILE A 3 -21.02 13.79 5.12
C ILE A 3 -20.94 15.32 5.01
N GLU A 4 -21.39 16.04 6.02
CA GLU A 4 -21.30 17.50 6.04
C GLU A 4 -19.86 18.01 5.90
N SER A 5 -18.90 17.35 6.51
CA SER A 5 -17.49 17.72 6.36
C SER A 5 -16.99 17.56 4.93
N ILE A 6 -17.44 16.51 4.23
CA ILE A 6 -17.13 16.30 2.81
C ILE A 6 -17.78 17.40 1.95
N LYS A 7 -19.05 17.72 2.21
CA LYS A 7 -19.80 18.78 1.49
C LYS A 7 -19.19 20.16 1.70
N ASN A 8 -18.65 20.42 2.89
CA ASN A 8 -17.99 21.70 3.21
C ASN A 8 -16.66 21.90 2.45
N ASN A 9 -16.00 20.83 2.01
CA ASN A 9 -14.91 20.93 1.05
C ASN A 9 -15.48 20.77 -0.37
N SER A 10 -15.88 21.88 -0.98
CA SER A 10 -16.58 21.89 -2.28
C SER A 10 -15.75 21.28 -3.41
N GLU A 11 -14.42 21.39 -3.35
CA GLU A 11 -13.51 20.82 -4.35
C GLU A 11 -13.47 19.29 -4.24
N LEU A 12 -13.33 18.78 -3.01
CA LEU A 12 -13.37 17.35 -2.71
C LEU A 12 -14.74 16.74 -3.07
N PHE A 13 -15.81 17.41 -2.67
CA PHE A 13 -17.17 16.94 -2.97
C PHE A 13 -17.39 16.80 -4.47
N ARG A 14 -17.01 17.82 -5.26
CA ARG A 14 -17.11 17.80 -6.73
C ARG A 14 -16.25 16.67 -7.32
N PHE A 15 -15.02 16.50 -6.84
CA PHE A 15 -14.15 15.42 -7.29
C PHE A 15 -14.80 14.06 -7.04
N LEU A 16 -15.23 13.78 -5.81
CA LEU A 16 -15.80 12.48 -5.44
C LEU A 16 -17.11 12.18 -6.17
N SER A 17 -18.00 13.19 -6.33
CA SER A 17 -19.27 13.00 -7.05
C SER A 17 -19.05 12.71 -8.54
N ASN A 18 -18.03 13.31 -9.16
CA ASN A 18 -17.69 13.01 -10.56
C ASN A 18 -16.99 11.66 -10.69
N PHE A 19 -16.07 11.34 -9.76
CA PHE A 19 -15.28 10.10 -9.82
C PHE A 19 -16.16 8.86 -9.58
N TYR A 20 -17.13 8.95 -8.68
CA TYR A 20 -18.08 7.88 -8.35
C TYR A 20 -19.46 8.14 -8.97
N GLU A 21 -19.52 8.70 -10.18
CA GLU A 21 -20.81 8.91 -10.85
C GLU A 21 -21.60 7.60 -10.95
N GLY A 22 -22.83 7.61 -10.41
CA GLY A 22 -23.68 6.42 -10.28
C GLY A 22 -23.48 5.62 -8.98
N ASP A 23 -22.29 5.62 -8.38
CA ASP A 23 -21.95 4.86 -7.16
C ASP A 23 -21.67 5.76 -5.94
N PHE A 24 -21.89 7.07 -6.06
CA PHE A 24 -21.48 8.05 -5.04
C PHE A 24 -22.13 7.81 -3.68
N GLU A 25 -23.42 7.51 -3.61
CA GLU A 25 -24.11 7.21 -2.35
C GLU A 25 -23.56 5.92 -1.71
N ALA A 26 -23.32 4.88 -2.51
CA ALA A 26 -22.73 3.64 -2.04
C ALA A 26 -21.31 3.85 -1.50
N PHE A 27 -20.52 4.71 -2.15
CA PHE A 27 -19.20 5.12 -1.65
C PHE A 27 -19.31 5.87 -0.31
N LEU A 28 -20.21 6.86 -0.21
CA LEU A 28 -20.43 7.62 1.03
C LEU A 28 -20.80 6.70 2.18
N ASP A 29 -21.72 5.77 1.96
CA ASP A 29 -22.13 4.77 2.96
C ASP A 29 -20.97 3.94 3.49
N CYS A 30 -20.00 3.62 2.63
CA CYS A 30 -18.82 2.88 3.02
C CYS A 30 -17.83 3.72 3.85
N VAL A 31 -17.58 4.97 3.44
CA VAL A 31 -16.59 5.82 4.14
C VAL A 31 -17.10 6.40 5.46
N ILE A 32 -18.42 6.44 5.67
CA ILE A 32 -19.01 6.83 6.95
C ILE A 32 -18.83 5.74 7.99
N LYS A 33 -18.89 4.47 7.58
CA LYS A 33 -18.69 3.33 8.47
C LYS A 33 -17.19 3.15 8.73
N LYS A 34 -16.80 3.19 10.01
CA LYS A 34 -15.41 2.91 10.37
C LYS A 34 -15.04 1.50 9.89
N PRO A 35 -13.99 1.33 9.09
CA PRO A 35 -13.57 0.00 8.65
C PRO A 35 -13.14 -0.84 9.86
N LYS A 36 -13.43 -2.14 9.81
CA LYS A 36 -12.95 -3.08 10.82
C LYS A 36 -11.42 -3.14 10.79
N SER A 37 -10.83 -3.31 11.96
CA SER A 37 -9.38 -3.53 12.05
C SER A 37 -9.03 -4.91 11.50
N ALA A 38 -7.83 -5.03 10.93
CA ALA A 38 -7.28 -6.31 10.55
C ALA A 38 -5.88 -6.48 11.15
N ILE A 39 -5.48 -7.73 11.34
CA ILE A 39 -4.16 -8.11 11.82
C ILE A 39 -3.48 -9.04 10.83
N ARG A 40 -2.17 -8.94 10.75
CA ARG A 40 -1.30 -9.89 10.10
C ARG A 40 -0.50 -10.65 11.17
N VAL A 41 -0.73 -11.95 11.27
CA VAL A 41 0.02 -12.85 12.16
C VAL A 41 1.48 -12.92 11.68
N ASN A 42 2.41 -12.84 12.61
CA ASN A 42 3.85 -12.80 12.32
C ASN A 42 4.51 -14.17 12.50
N THR A 43 4.73 -14.86 11.40
CA THR A 43 5.35 -16.19 11.40
C THR A 43 6.86 -16.20 11.66
N LEU A 44 7.52 -15.02 11.67
CA LEU A 44 8.92 -14.90 12.11
C LEU A 44 9.08 -15.10 13.62
N LYS A 45 8.01 -14.89 14.40
CA LYS A 45 8.05 -14.97 15.88
C LYS A 45 7.48 -16.27 16.43
N ALA A 46 6.41 -16.78 15.84
CA ALA A 46 5.76 -18.00 16.30
C ALA A 46 4.88 -18.62 15.20
N ASN A 47 4.51 -19.87 15.36
CA ASN A 47 3.57 -20.55 14.49
C ASN A 47 2.21 -19.84 14.51
N LYS A 48 1.57 -19.72 13.34
CA LYS A 48 0.26 -19.08 13.14
C LYS A 48 -0.79 -19.59 14.12
N ASP A 49 -0.92 -20.91 14.24
CA ASP A 49 -1.96 -21.52 15.07
C ASP A 49 -1.76 -21.24 16.56
N THR A 50 -0.53 -21.21 17.02
CA THR A 50 -0.18 -20.80 18.40
C THR A 50 -0.61 -19.37 18.69
N ILE A 51 -0.37 -18.43 17.76
CA ILE A 51 -0.77 -17.03 17.93
C ILE A 51 -2.29 -16.91 17.94
N LEU A 52 -2.97 -17.57 17.02
CA LEU A 52 -4.44 -17.56 16.93
C LEU A 52 -5.08 -18.16 18.19
N GLU A 53 -4.59 -19.29 18.68
CA GLU A 53 -5.11 -19.91 19.89
C GLU A 53 -5.01 -18.96 21.11
N ARG A 54 -3.90 -18.24 21.24
CA ARG A 54 -3.73 -17.25 22.31
C ARG A 54 -4.75 -16.12 22.22
N LEU A 55 -4.98 -15.58 21.02
CA LEU A 55 -5.95 -14.50 20.80
C LEU A 55 -7.38 -14.99 21.04
N LEU A 56 -7.73 -16.17 20.55
CA LEU A 56 -9.06 -16.76 20.76
C LEU A 56 -9.34 -17.03 22.24
N LYS A 57 -8.36 -17.53 23.01
CA LYS A 57 -8.46 -17.72 24.47
C LYS A 57 -8.68 -16.40 25.22
N GLN A 58 -8.24 -15.27 24.69
CA GLN A 58 -8.48 -13.94 25.25
C GLN A 58 -9.85 -13.37 24.84
N GLY A 59 -10.63 -14.07 24.03
CA GLY A 59 -11.97 -13.64 23.58
C GLY A 59 -12.00 -12.84 22.28
N PHE A 60 -10.92 -12.81 21.51
CA PHE A 60 -10.94 -12.22 20.18
C PHE A 60 -11.80 -13.07 19.23
N LYS A 61 -12.59 -12.40 18.36
CA LYS A 61 -13.23 -13.07 17.23
C LYS A 61 -12.56 -12.63 15.93
N LEU A 62 -12.00 -13.60 15.23
CA LEU A 62 -11.17 -13.39 14.05
C LEU A 62 -11.79 -14.08 12.84
N LYS A 63 -11.91 -13.36 11.72
CA LYS A 63 -12.38 -13.89 10.45
C LYS A 63 -11.22 -13.94 9.45
N LYS A 64 -10.98 -15.12 8.86
CA LYS A 64 -9.94 -15.31 7.85
C LYS A 64 -10.17 -14.42 6.63
N VAL A 65 -9.08 -13.93 6.06
CA VAL A 65 -9.05 -13.19 4.80
C VAL A 65 -8.73 -14.16 3.65
N ALA A 66 -9.51 -14.10 2.57
CA ALA A 66 -9.41 -15.11 1.50
C ALA A 66 -8.09 -15.02 0.70
N PHE A 67 -7.53 -13.81 0.54
CA PHE A 67 -6.35 -13.58 -0.28
C PHE A 67 -5.01 -13.75 0.46
N TYR A 68 -5.03 -13.90 1.80
CA TYR A 68 -3.80 -14.05 2.57
C TYR A 68 -4.02 -14.84 3.86
N GLU A 69 -3.43 -16.02 3.95
CA GLU A 69 -3.64 -16.97 5.05
C GLU A 69 -3.19 -16.48 6.43
N TYR A 70 -2.31 -15.47 6.49
CA TYR A 70 -1.81 -14.86 7.73
C TYR A 70 -2.57 -13.61 8.14
N ALA A 71 -3.61 -13.21 7.38
CA ALA A 71 -4.41 -12.03 7.68
C ALA A 71 -5.79 -12.38 8.22
N PHE A 72 -6.25 -11.60 9.20
CA PHE A 72 -7.55 -11.79 9.84
C PHE A 72 -8.21 -10.44 10.09
N VAL A 73 -9.50 -10.36 9.76
CA VAL A 73 -10.35 -9.25 10.21
C VAL A 73 -10.71 -9.49 11.66
N VAL A 74 -10.55 -8.48 12.50
CA VAL A 74 -10.96 -8.50 13.90
C VAL A 74 -12.43 -8.13 14.00
N GLU A 75 -13.28 -9.11 14.24
CA GLU A 75 -14.72 -8.88 14.37
C GLU A 75 -15.08 -8.34 15.75
N GLU A 76 -14.47 -8.91 16.78
CA GLU A 76 -14.58 -8.47 18.16
C GLU A 76 -13.21 -8.52 18.85
N SER A 77 -12.96 -7.55 19.71
CA SER A 77 -11.73 -7.43 20.49
C SER A 77 -12.08 -7.03 21.92
N PRO A 78 -11.69 -7.78 22.94
CA PRO A 78 -11.98 -7.45 24.34
C PRO A 78 -11.20 -6.23 24.85
N VAL A 79 -10.08 -5.91 24.17
CA VAL A 79 -9.19 -4.77 24.46
C VAL A 79 -8.70 -4.16 23.17
N GLU A 80 -8.15 -2.94 23.20
CA GLU A 80 -7.50 -2.36 22.04
C GLU A 80 -6.33 -3.22 21.56
N LEU A 81 -6.22 -3.42 20.26
CA LEU A 81 -5.19 -4.27 19.63
C LEU A 81 -3.77 -3.89 20.03
N GLY A 82 -3.50 -2.58 20.19
CA GLY A 82 -2.19 -2.07 20.61
C GLY A 82 -1.81 -2.41 22.07
N ASN A 83 -2.79 -2.79 22.91
CA ASN A 83 -2.63 -2.99 24.34
C ASN A 83 -2.49 -4.48 24.74
N THR A 84 -2.31 -5.37 23.79
CA THR A 84 -2.09 -6.80 24.07
C THR A 84 -0.61 -7.12 24.21
N VAL A 85 -0.29 -8.14 25.03
CA VAL A 85 1.08 -8.68 25.11
C VAL A 85 1.52 -9.21 23.74
N GLU A 86 0.62 -9.85 22.99
CA GLU A 86 0.88 -10.40 21.67
C GLU A 86 1.29 -9.31 20.67
N HIS A 87 0.68 -8.12 20.73
CA HIS A 87 1.11 -6.97 19.94
C HIS A 87 2.48 -6.47 20.41
N PHE A 88 2.68 -6.33 21.70
CA PHE A 88 3.94 -5.84 22.27
C PHE A 88 5.14 -6.72 21.89
N VAL A 89 4.99 -8.04 21.95
CA VAL A 89 6.07 -8.98 21.56
C VAL A 89 6.17 -9.23 20.05
N GLY A 90 5.31 -8.61 19.24
CA GLY A 90 5.35 -8.67 17.78
C GLY A 90 4.76 -9.95 17.17
N TYR A 91 3.83 -10.61 17.84
CA TYR A 91 3.14 -11.78 17.29
C TYR A 91 2.16 -11.43 16.17
N TYR A 92 1.71 -10.19 16.12
CA TYR A 92 0.96 -9.65 14.99
C TYR A 92 1.24 -8.18 14.73
N TYR A 93 0.92 -7.76 13.50
CA TYR A 93 0.92 -6.36 13.06
C TYR A 93 -0.53 -5.93 12.78
N VAL A 94 -0.94 -4.77 13.28
CA VAL A 94 -2.24 -4.17 12.92
C VAL A 94 -2.09 -3.51 11.56
N GLN A 95 -2.70 -4.09 10.53
CA GLN A 95 -2.51 -3.66 9.15
C GLN A 95 -3.86 -3.66 8.42
N SER A 96 -4.14 -2.61 7.62
CA SER A 96 -5.37 -2.57 6.83
C SER A 96 -5.34 -3.58 5.69
N LEU A 97 -6.53 -4.07 5.30
CA LEU A 97 -6.66 -5.10 4.27
C LEU A 97 -6.02 -4.65 2.94
N SER A 98 -6.24 -3.41 2.53
CA SER A 98 -5.66 -2.88 1.29
C SER A 98 -4.13 -2.77 1.38
N SER A 99 -3.58 -2.40 2.53
CA SER A 99 -2.12 -2.29 2.74
C SER A 99 -1.39 -3.64 2.71
N LEU A 100 -2.11 -4.76 2.91
CA LEU A 100 -1.54 -6.12 2.79
C LEU A 100 -1.21 -6.48 1.33
N ILE A 101 -1.87 -5.86 0.36
CA ILE A 101 -1.88 -6.33 -1.03
C ILE A 101 -0.60 -6.01 -1.79
N PRO A 102 0.00 -4.80 -1.73
CA PRO A 102 1.20 -4.50 -2.51
C PRO A 102 2.38 -5.47 -2.29
N PRO A 103 2.74 -5.87 -1.04
CA PRO A 103 3.76 -6.90 -0.83
C PRO A 103 3.39 -8.27 -1.42
N LEU A 104 2.10 -8.66 -1.37
CA LEU A 104 1.65 -9.92 -1.95
C LEU A 104 1.77 -9.92 -3.48
N VAL A 105 1.43 -8.80 -4.12
CA VAL A 105 1.54 -8.62 -5.57
C VAL A 105 3.01 -8.56 -6.00
N LEU A 106 3.88 -7.91 -5.22
CA LEU A 106 5.32 -7.88 -5.45
C LEU A 106 5.94 -9.28 -5.28
N ALA A 107 5.41 -10.09 -4.37
CA ALA A 107 5.81 -11.47 -4.09
C ALA A 107 7.33 -11.66 -3.90
N PRO A 108 7.98 -10.94 -2.97
CA PRO A 108 9.41 -11.09 -2.75
C PRO A 108 9.74 -12.51 -2.26
N GLN A 109 10.87 -13.06 -2.75
CA GLN A 109 11.30 -14.42 -2.45
C GLN A 109 12.53 -14.41 -1.52
N PRO A 110 12.72 -15.45 -0.70
CA PRO A 110 13.93 -15.63 0.08
C PRO A 110 15.20 -15.55 -0.76
N GLY A 111 16.15 -14.71 -0.36
CA GLY A 111 17.42 -14.52 -1.05
C GLY A 111 17.48 -13.32 -2.01
N GLU A 112 16.34 -12.71 -2.34
CA GLU A 112 16.28 -11.52 -3.21
C GLU A 112 16.79 -10.26 -2.50
N VAL A 113 17.17 -9.27 -3.28
CA VAL A 113 17.52 -7.90 -2.86
C VAL A 113 16.34 -7.00 -3.21
N VAL A 114 15.66 -6.48 -2.19
CA VAL A 114 14.41 -5.73 -2.32
C VAL A 114 14.60 -4.29 -1.84
N LEU A 115 14.02 -3.33 -2.54
CA LEU A 115 13.92 -1.94 -2.09
C LEU A 115 12.47 -1.59 -1.71
N ASP A 116 12.30 -1.05 -0.51
CA ASP A 116 11.07 -0.35 -0.07
C ASP A 116 11.41 1.14 0.00
N ILE A 117 11.04 1.90 -1.03
CA ILE A 117 11.59 3.24 -1.26
C ILE A 117 10.98 4.33 -0.35
N ALA A 118 9.81 4.06 0.25
CA ALA A 118 9.09 4.95 1.18
C ALA A 118 8.44 4.12 2.31
N SER A 119 9.29 3.46 3.10
CA SER A 119 8.94 2.28 3.91
C SER A 119 8.20 2.55 5.22
N ALA A 120 8.37 3.75 5.81
CA ALA A 120 7.82 4.01 7.14
C ALA A 120 6.27 4.07 7.15
N PRO A 121 5.63 3.48 8.15
CA PRO A 121 6.17 2.98 9.42
C PRO A 121 6.62 1.50 9.42
N GLY A 122 6.69 0.81 8.27
CA GLY A 122 7.24 -0.54 8.17
C GLY A 122 6.22 -1.67 8.07
N SER A 123 4.95 -1.38 7.83
CA SER A 123 3.92 -2.41 7.68
C SER A 123 4.21 -3.34 6.50
N LYS A 124 4.54 -2.77 5.33
CA LYS A 124 4.87 -3.52 4.11
C LYS A 124 6.27 -4.12 4.18
N THR A 125 7.25 -3.39 4.70
CA THR A 125 8.62 -3.87 4.94
C THR A 125 8.63 -5.14 5.79
N THR A 126 7.95 -5.12 6.95
CA THR A 126 7.89 -6.28 7.85
C THR A 126 7.08 -7.45 7.26
N GLN A 127 6.13 -7.17 6.38
CA GLN A 127 5.42 -8.20 5.63
C GLN A 127 6.33 -8.86 4.59
N MET A 128 7.10 -8.07 3.85
CA MET A 128 8.09 -8.58 2.89
C MET A 128 9.16 -9.43 3.60
N ALA A 129 9.68 -8.97 4.74
CA ALA A 129 10.63 -9.74 5.54
C ALA A 129 10.06 -11.09 5.99
N GLN A 130 8.78 -11.13 6.38
CA GLN A 130 8.07 -12.37 6.71
C GLN A 130 7.96 -13.29 5.48
N MET A 131 7.60 -12.77 4.31
CA MET A 131 7.51 -13.53 3.06
C MET A 131 8.88 -14.07 2.63
N MET A 132 9.94 -13.31 2.89
CA MET A 132 11.33 -13.68 2.61
C MET A 132 11.95 -14.58 3.72
N GLU A 133 11.21 -14.89 4.78
CA GLU A 133 11.72 -15.70 5.92
C GLU A 133 13.02 -15.17 6.52
N ASN A 134 13.18 -13.84 6.57
CA ASN A 134 14.43 -13.17 6.97
C ASN A 134 15.68 -13.56 6.13
N ARG A 135 15.50 -14.00 4.89
CA ARG A 135 16.60 -14.36 3.96
C ARG A 135 16.66 -13.36 2.82
N GLY A 136 17.87 -13.03 2.37
CA GLY A 136 18.11 -11.94 1.42
C GLY A 136 18.28 -10.59 2.10
N VAL A 137 17.98 -9.50 1.41
CA VAL A 137 18.16 -8.14 1.91
C VAL A 137 16.98 -7.26 1.53
N ILE A 138 16.45 -6.51 2.49
CA ILE A 138 15.51 -5.42 2.24
C ILE A 138 16.19 -4.10 2.59
N VAL A 139 16.30 -3.19 1.62
CA VAL A 139 16.66 -1.79 1.87
C VAL A 139 15.36 -1.02 2.11
N ALA A 140 15.13 -0.63 3.35
CA ALA A 140 13.95 0.11 3.78
C ALA A 140 14.30 1.59 3.96
N ASN A 141 13.83 2.42 3.04
CA ASN A 141 14.14 3.85 3.01
C ASN A 141 12.96 4.70 3.41
N ASP A 142 13.19 5.77 4.14
CA ASP A 142 12.25 6.88 4.28
C ASP A 142 13.02 8.18 4.51
N VAL A 143 12.52 9.29 3.98
CA VAL A 143 13.16 10.61 4.07
C VAL A 143 12.94 11.28 5.44
N ASP A 144 11.88 10.90 6.15
CA ASP A 144 11.49 11.52 7.42
C ASP A 144 12.05 10.74 8.61
N ILE A 145 13.05 11.32 9.29
CA ILE A 145 13.70 10.73 10.45
C ILE A 145 12.74 10.41 11.61
N LYS A 146 11.62 11.15 11.75
CA LYS A 146 10.62 10.85 12.78
C LYS A 146 9.85 9.58 12.42
N ARG A 147 9.54 9.41 11.14
CA ARG A 147 8.88 8.19 10.65
C ARG A 147 9.81 6.99 10.69
N VAL A 148 11.11 7.20 10.42
CA VAL A 148 12.14 6.14 10.51
C VAL A 148 12.25 5.57 11.93
N LYS A 149 12.02 6.36 12.99
CA LYS A 149 11.96 5.83 14.37
C LYS A 149 10.85 4.79 14.54
N ALA A 150 9.68 5.05 13.94
CA ALA A 150 8.56 4.09 13.97
C ALA A 150 8.87 2.84 13.13
N LEU A 151 9.55 3.01 11.99
CA LEU A 151 10.04 1.91 11.16
C LEU A 151 11.00 1.02 11.96
N ALA A 152 12.02 1.59 12.57
CA ALA A 152 13.01 0.85 13.38
C ALA A 152 12.33 0.06 14.52
N ASN A 153 11.44 0.72 15.28
CA ASN A 153 10.68 0.06 16.34
C ASN A 153 9.84 -1.12 15.81
N ASN A 154 9.22 -0.99 14.65
CA ASN A 154 8.43 -2.07 14.08
C ASN A 154 9.30 -3.21 13.53
N ILE A 155 10.46 -2.91 12.95
CA ILE A 155 11.45 -3.91 12.52
C ILE A 155 11.90 -4.74 13.71
N ASP A 156 12.32 -4.11 14.81
CA ASP A 156 12.76 -4.78 16.04
C ASP A 156 11.62 -5.59 16.65
N ARG A 157 10.47 -4.98 16.85
CA ARG A 157 9.30 -5.62 17.44
C ARG A 157 8.86 -6.85 16.66
N MET A 158 8.87 -6.78 15.32
CA MET A 158 8.47 -7.89 14.45
C MET A 158 9.57 -8.96 14.28
N GLY A 159 10.78 -8.75 14.78
CA GLY A 159 11.90 -9.70 14.67
C GLY A 159 12.44 -9.83 13.26
N VAL A 160 12.46 -8.73 12.54
CA VAL A 160 13.02 -8.66 11.19
C VAL A 160 14.55 -8.55 11.28
N LEU A 161 15.27 -9.42 10.57
CA LEU A 161 16.73 -9.54 10.64
C LEU A 161 17.43 -9.19 9.32
N ASN A 162 16.70 -9.14 8.22
CA ASN A 162 17.24 -8.97 6.88
C ASN A 162 17.01 -7.55 6.30
N THR A 163 16.84 -6.54 7.15
CA THR A 163 16.50 -5.18 6.71
C THR A 163 17.58 -4.18 7.10
N ILE A 164 18.00 -3.36 6.12
CA ILE A 164 18.87 -2.19 6.29
C ILE A 164 17.99 -0.94 6.19
N ILE A 165 18.02 -0.09 7.22
CA ILE A 165 17.28 1.18 7.21
C ILE A 165 18.17 2.27 6.64
N THR A 166 17.66 3.03 5.67
CA THR A 166 18.31 4.20 5.10
C THR A 166 17.45 5.46 5.24
N ILE A 167 18.11 6.60 5.32
CA ILE A 167 17.47 7.93 5.35
C ILE A 167 18.00 8.72 4.17
N GLU A 168 17.43 8.48 3.00
CA GLU A 168 17.85 9.11 1.76
C GLU A 168 16.63 9.61 0.97
N GLN A 169 16.84 10.57 0.10
CA GLN A 169 15.83 11.02 -0.83
C GLN A 169 15.58 9.93 -1.88
N GLY A 170 14.39 9.35 -1.90
CA GLY A 170 14.05 8.19 -2.71
C GLY A 170 14.34 8.37 -4.22
N HIS A 171 14.26 9.61 -4.73
CA HIS A 171 14.57 9.91 -6.14
C HIS A 171 16.05 9.71 -6.53
N LYS A 172 16.95 9.49 -5.56
CA LYS A 172 18.38 9.26 -5.84
C LYS A 172 18.73 7.79 -6.06
N PHE A 173 17.87 6.84 -5.67
CA PHE A 173 18.19 5.42 -5.71
C PHE A 173 18.54 4.93 -7.12
N GLY A 174 17.81 5.37 -8.16
CA GLY A 174 18.12 5.01 -9.54
C GLY A 174 19.51 5.43 -10.01
N LYS A 175 20.02 6.56 -9.47
CA LYS A 175 21.37 7.04 -9.78
C LYS A 175 22.44 6.37 -8.92
N LEU A 176 22.16 6.14 -7.62
CA LEU A 176 23.13 5.58 -6.68
C LEU A 176 23.27 4.07 -6.82
N TYR A 177 22.20 3.39 -7.17
CA TYR A 177 22.11 1.94 -7.22
C TYR A 177 21.39 1.49 -8.52
N PRO A 178 21.91 1.83 -9.71
CA PRO A 178 21.28 1.42 -10.97
C PRO A 178 21.26 -0.11 -11.07
N GLU A 179 20.14 -0.65 -11.54
CA GLU A 179 19.94 -2.08 -11.82
C GLU A 179 20.41 -3.02 -10.69
N THR A 180 20.12 -2.63 -9.45
CA THR A 180 20.64 -3.33 -8.26
C THR A 180 19.61 -4.25 -7.61
N PHE A 181 18.32 -3.91 -7.67
CA PHE A 181 17.29 -4.60 -6.93
C PHE A 181 16.52 -5.60 -7.80
N ASP A 182 16.26 -6.78 -7.24
CA ASP A 182 15.42 -7.79 -7.89
C ASP A 182 13.94 -7.37 -7.87
N LYS A 183 13.53 -6.73 -6.76
CA LYS A 183 12.17 -6.23 -6.56
C LYS A 183 12.14 -4.87 -5.89
N ILE A 184 11.17 -4.05 -6.27
CA ILE A 184 11.02 -2.71 -5.70
C ILE A 184 9.55 -2.43 -5.36
N LEU A 185 9.32 -1.96 -4.15
CA LEU A 185 8.04 -1.40 -3.72
C LEU A 185 8.13 0.13 -3.70
N VAL A 186 7.27 0.78 -4.45
CA VAL A 186 7.03 2.22 -4.44
C VAL A 186 5.64 2.47 -3.85
N ASP A 187 5.49 2.34 -2.52
CA ASP A 187 4.27 2.74 -1.82
C ASP A 187 4.32 4.25 -1.60
N ALA A 188 3.89 5.00 -2.61
CA ALA A 188 4.20 6.41 -2.72
C ALA A 188 3.43 7.28 -1.71
N PRO A 189 4.07 8.36 -1.17
CA PRO A 189 3.34 9.36 -0.41
C PRO A 189 2.24 9.96 -1.30
N CYS A 190 1.01 9.99 -0.80
CA CYS A 190 -0.17 10.35 -1.58
C CYS A 190 -1.18 11.16 -0.76
N SER A 191 -2.25 11.60 -1.41
CA SER A 191 -3.32 12.36 -0.77
C SER A 191 -4.17 11.55 0.23
N ALA A 192 -3.98 10.23 0.29
CA ALA A 192 -4.64 9.30 1.20
C ALA A 192 -6.19 9.33 1.12
N LEU A 193 -6.76 9.77 0.01
CA LEU A 193 -8.20 9.95 -0.16
C LEU A 193 -8.97 8.61 -0.03
N GLY A 194 -8.35 7.50 -0.36
CA GLY A 194 -8.93 6.17 -0.16
C GLY A 194 -9.11 5.78 1.31
N THR A 195 -8.48 6.50 2.24
CA THR A 195 -8.52 6.21 3.68
C THR A 195 -9.54 7.05 4.46
N LEU A 196 -10.45 7.76 3.79
CA LEU A 196 -11.41 8.68 4.42
C LEU A 196 -12.17 8.07 5.59
N GLY A 197 -12.58 6.82 5.50
CA GLY A 197 -13.30 6.13 6.58
C GLY A 197 -12.48 5.96 7.86
N LYS A 198 -11.15 5.92 7.73
CA LYS A 198 -10.20 5.77 8.85
C LYS A 198 -9.56 7.10 9.25
N ASN A 199 -9.27 7.95 8.28
CA ASN A 199 -8.61 9.25 8.43
C ASN A 199 -9.52 10.39 7.97
N PRO A 200 -10.53 10.79 8.76
CA PRO A 200 -11.44 11.86 8.38
C PRO A 200 -10.75 13.22 8.21
N GLU A 201 -9.56 13.40 8.80
CA GLU A 201 -8.76 14.63 8.68
C GLU A 201 -8.34 14.93 7.22
N VAL A 202 -8.31 13.91 6.34
CA VAL A 202 -8.03 14.08 4.90
C VAL A 202 -8.94 15.14 4.29
N VAL A 203 -10.22 15.17 4.69
CA VAL A 203 -11.20 16.16 4.21
C VAL A 203 -10.73 17.61 4.42
N LYS A 204 -10.02 17.88 5.53
CA LYS A 204 -9.59 19.24 5.89
C LYS A 204 -8.45 19.78 5.03
N TRP A 205 -7.60 18.89 4.53
CA TRP A 205 -6.39 19.32 3.83
C TRP A 205 -6.34 18.92 2.36
N TRP A 206 -7.24 18.08 1.86
CA TRP A 206 -7.27 17.67 0.49
C TRP A 206 -7.61 18.82 -0.45
N SER A 207 -6.80 19.02 -1.48
CA SER A 207 -7.02 19.97 -2.59
C SER A 207 -6.22 19.58 -3.81
N ARG A 208 -6.65 20.00 -5.02
CA ARG A 208 -5.91 19.75 -6.26
C ARG A 208 -4.50 20.35 -6.26
N GLU A 209 -4.31 21.50 -5.60
CA GLU A 209 -2.98 22.09 -5.45
C GLU A 209 -2.01 21.17 -4.70
N LYS A 210 -2.46 20.56 -3.61
CA LYS A 210 -1.64 19.59 -2.84
C LYS A 210 -1.35 18.34 -3.63
N ILE A 211 -2.31 17.86 -4.42
CA ILE A 211 -2.10 16.72 -5.33
C ILE A 211 -0.97 17.04 -6.30
N GLY A 212 -0.93 18.24 -6.91
CA GLY A 212 0.14 18.64 -7.82
C GLY A 212 1.55 18.54 -7.22
N ARG A 213 1.69 18.88 -5.92
CA ARG A 213 2.97 18.74 -5.20
C ARG A 213 3.34 17.27 -4.96
N LEU A 214 2.36 16.43 -4.61
CA LEU A 214 2.56 15.00 -4.41
C LEU A 214 2.94 14.29 -5.71
N MET A 215 2.29 14.65 -6.82
CA MET A 215 2.61 14.13 -8.15
C MET A 215 4.08 14.34 -8.54
N ALA A 216 4.68 15.49 -8.22
CA ALA A 216 6.09 15.75 -8.49
C ALA A 216 7.01 14.75 -7.77
N THR A 217 6.71 14.46 -6.50
CA THR A 217 7.42 13.44 -5.72
C THR A 217 7.18 12.04 -6.29
N GLN A 218 5.94 11.70 -6.57
CA GLN A 218 5.56 10.38 -7.10
C GLN A 218 6.24 10.08 -8.45
N LYS A 219 6.28 11.07 -9.37
CA LYS A 219 7.03 10.97 -10.64
C LYS A 219 8.50 10.65 -10.41
N SER A 220 9.14 11.37 -9.50
CA SER A 220 10.56 11.15 -9.22
C SER A 220 10.83 9.80 -8.56
N LEU A 221 9.94 9.33 -7.69
CA LEU A 221 10.08 8.03 -7.03
C LEU A 221 9.87 6.86 -8.00
N ILE A 222 8.86 6.92 -8.87
CA ILE A 222 8.59 5.82 -9.81
C ILE A 222 9.70 5.67 -10.84
N LEU A 223 10.25 6.79 -11.36
CA LEU A 223 11.40 6.76 -12.26
C LEU A 223 12.63 6.20 -11.56
N SER A 224 12.94 6.69 -10.36
CA SER A 224 14.10 6.25 -9.59
C SER A 224 14.00 4.76 -9.23
N GLY A 225 12.81 4.29 -8.86
CA GLY A 225 12.57 2.87 -8.62
C GLY A 225 12.82 2.05 -9.88
N PHE A 226 12.29 2.46 -11.03
CA PHE A 226 12.49 1.73 -12.27
C PHE A 226 13.98 1.71 -12.73
N ASP A 227 14.69 2.81 -12.56
CA ASP A 227 16.12 2.88 -12.89
C ASP A 227 16.97 1.99 -11.97
N ALA A 228 16.58 1.83 -10.70
CA ALA A 228 17.24 0.96 -9.73
C ALA A 228 16.88 -0.54 -9.88
N LEU A 229 15.87 -0.86 -10.68
CA LEU A 229 15.39 -2.23 -10.91
C LEU A 229 16.29 -2.95 -11.92
N LYS A 230 16.68 -4.18 -11.62
CA LYS A 230 17.40 -5.05 -12.57
C LYS A 230 16.55 -5.32 -13.81
N PRO A 231 17.18 -5.58 -14.98
CA PRO A 231 16.49 -6.21 -16.11
C PRO A 231 15.79 -7.51 -15.67
N GLY A 232 14.54 -7.70 -16.08
CA GLY A 232 13.70 -8.82 -15.62
C GLY A 232 13.10 -8.64 -14.22
N GLY A 233 13.52 -7.63 -13.45
CA GLY A 233 13.03 -7.34 -12.10
C GLY A 233 11.57 -6.88 -12.09
N ILE A 234 10.95 -6.94 -10.91
CA ILE A 234 9.53 -6.60 -10.67
C ILE A 234 9.42 -5.38 -9.77
N MET A 235 8.55 -4.44 -10.14
CA MET A 235 8.22 -3.27 -9.36
C MET A 235 6.71 -3.20 -9.11
N VAL A 236 6.32 -2.84 -7.90
CA VAL A 236 4.95 -2.45 -7.56
C VAL A 236 4.92 -0.97 -7.21
N TYR A 237 4.08 -0.21 -7.89
CA TYR A 237 3.68 1.13 -7.50
C TYR A 237 2.32 1.05 -6.83
N SER A 238 2.16 1.68 -5.67
CA SER A 238 0.88 1.68 -4.95
C SER A 238 0.64 3.01 -4.24
N THR A 239 -0.65 3.32 -4.05
CA THR A 239 -1.11 4.46 -3.27
C THR A 239 -2.37 4.11 -2.50
N CYS A 240 -2.60 4.77 -1.36
CA CYS A 240 -3.87 4.71 -0.63
C CYS A 240 -4.81 5.87 -1.03
N THR A 241 -4.76 6.30 -2.29
CA THR A 241 -5.68 7.30 -2.84
C THR A 241 -6.45 6.75 -4.04
N VAL A 242 -7.59 7.35 -4.34
CA VAL A 242 -8.40 7.04 -5.53
C VAL A 242 -8.20 8.04 -6.67
N THR A 243 -7.35 9.04 -6.47
CA THR A 243 -7.09 10.15 -7.39
C THR A 243 -6.35 9.69 -8.64
N PRO A 244 -6.92 9.76 -9.85
CA PRO A 244 -6.26 9.28 -11.07
C PRO A 244 -4.95 10.01 -11.40
N GLU A 245 -4.82 11.28 -11.00
CA GLU A 245 -3.62 12.08 -11.18
C GLU A 245 -2.42 11.53 -10.37
N GLU A 246 -2.68 10.88 -9.23
CA GLU A 246 -1.63 10.26 -8.40
C GLU A 246 -1.42 8.77 -8.76
N ASN A 247 -2.27 8.20 -9.57
CA ASN A 247 -2.35 6.79 -9.91
C ASN A 247 -1.98 6.55 -11.37
N GLU A 248 -2.96 6.48 -12.25
CA GLU A 248 -2.77 6.19 -13.67
C GLU A 248 -1.86 7.19 -14.35
N TYR A 249 -2.00 8.48 -14.03
CA TYR A 249 -1.14 9.50 -14.62
C TYR A 249 0.35 9.25 -14.29
N ILE A 250 0.67 8.83 -13.06
CA ILE A 250 2.06 8.56 -12.65
C ILE A 250 2.63 7.32 -13.37
N VAL A 251 1.82 6.26 -13.50
CA VAL A 251 2.24 5.06 -14.26
C VAL A 251 2.36 5.38 -15.75
N ASN A 252 1.42 6.15 -16.31
CA ASN A 252 1.48 6.61 -17.69
C ASN A 252 2.73 7.47 -17.97
N TYR A 253 3.10 8.32 -17.00
CA TYR A 253 4.32 9.11 -17.07
C TYR A 253 5.57 8.21 -17.13
N LEU A 254 5.66 7.16 -16.32
CA LEU A 254 6.76 6.19 -16.41
C LEU A 254 6.83 5.55 -17.80
N LEU A 255 5.68 5.13 -18.36
CA LEU A 255 5.60 4.54 -19.72
C LEU A 255 6.02 5.50 -20.83
N GLN A 256 5.97 6.81 -20.60
CA GLN A 256 6.43 7.83 -21.54
C GLN A 256 7.94 8.10 -21.41
N GLU A 257 8.48 8.06 -20.19
CA GLU A 257 9.85 8.45 -19.86
C GLU A 257 10.85 7.28 -19.93
N ARG A 258 10.37 6.03 -19.94
CA ARG A 258 11.23 4.83 -19.95
C ARG A 258 10.73 3.80 -20.94
N GLU A 259 11.68 3.23 -21.65
CA GLU A 259 11.46 2.04 -22.48
C GLU A 259 11.54 0.77 -21.62
N GLY A 260 11.03 -0.33 -22.16
CA GLY A 260 11.11 -1.64 -21.48
C GLY A 260 10.22 -1.77 -20.23
N VAL A 261 9.24 -0.89 -20.04
CA VAL A 261 8.24 -1.03 -18.97
C VAL A 261 7.11 -1.91 -19.46
N GLU A 262 6.87 -3.03 -18.79
CA GLU A 262 5.74 -3.91 -19.05
C GLU A 262 4.78 -3.89 -17.86
N ILE A 263 3.51 -3.51 -18.09
CA ILE A 263 2.45 -3.63 -17.07
C ILE A 263 1.93 -5.06 -17.06
N LEU A 264 2.00 -5.71 -15.91
CA LEU A 264 1.51 -7.06 -15.70
C LEU A 264 0.10 -7.04 -15.10
N ASP A 265 -0.71 -8.01 -15.49
CA ASP A 265 -2.02 -8.23 -14.87
C ASP A 265 -1.87 -9.13 -13.63
N PHE A 266 -2.78 -9.00 -12.67
CA PHE A 266 -2.85 -9.87 -11.51
C PHE A 266 -4.27 -10.01 -10.99
N HIS A 267 -4.49 -11.07 -10.23
CA HIS A 267 -5.77 -11.37 -9.59
C HIS A 267 -5.56 -11.73 -8.12
N LEU A 268 -6.54 -11.39 -7.29
CA LEU A 268 -6.54 -11.70 -5.86
C LEU A 268 -7.85 -12.37 -5.47
N PRO A 269 -7.83 -13.59 -4.94
CA PRO A 269 -9.03 -14.29 -4.50
C PRO A 269 -9.81 -13.49 -3.45
N GLY A 270 -11.11 -13.32 -3.66
CA GLY A 270 -12.00 -12.66 -2.70
C GLY A 270 -11.88 -11.12 -2.62
N VAL A 271 -11.17 -10.49 -3.56
CA VAL A 271 -11.11 -9.03 -3.72
C VAL A 271 -11.66 -8.67 -5.10
N LYS A 272 -12.64 -7.77 -5.13
CA LYS A 272 -13.18 -7.21 -6.36
C LYS A 272 -12.24 -6.09 -6.85
N LEU A 273 -11.36 -6.44 -7.78
CA LEU A 273 -10.47 -5.49 -8.41
C LEU A 273 -11.15 -4.87 -9.63
N THR A 274 -11.12 -3.55 -9.74
CA THR A 274 -11.50 -2.84 -10.97
C THR A 274 -10.24 -2.51 -11.77
N SER A 275 -10.40 -2.36 -13.07
CA SER A 275 -9.29 -2.00 -13.98
C SER A 275 -8.85 -0.54 -13.75
N GLY A 276 -7.58 -0.26 -14.03
CA GLY A 276 -7.11 1.10 -14.15
C GLY A 276 -7.81 1.85 -15.29
N LEU A 277 -7.90 3.16 -15.16
CA LEU A 277 -8.55 4.04 -16.11
C LEU A 277 -7.67 4.26 -17.35
N THR A 278 -8.31 4.38 -18.52
CA THR A 278 -7.65 4.79 -19.77
C THR A 278 -7.92 6.25 -20.12
N GLU A 279 -8.84 6.88 -19.41
CA GLU A 279 -9.16 8.31 -19.53
C GLU A 279 -9.67 8.87 -18.20
N TRP A 280 -9.41 10.14 -17.94
CA TRP A 280 -9.91 10.88 -16.81
C TRP A 280 -9.97 12.38 -17.13
N GLU A 281 -11.15 12.99 -17.07
CA GLU A 281 -11.40 14.38 -17.47
C GLU A 281 -10.86 14.64 -18.89
N ARG A 282 -9.74 15.38 -19.03
CA ARG A 282 -9.07 15.66 -20.31
C ARG A 282 -7.81 14.83 -20.53
N LEU A 283 -7.49 13.92 -19.61
CA LEU A 283 -6.31 13.07 -19.67
C LEU A 283 -6.65 11.77 -20.39
N ILE A 284 -5.81 11.40 -21.34
CA ILE A 284 -5.88 10.11 -22.05
C ILE A 284 -4.62 9.34 -21.68
N PHE A 285 -4.79 8.11 -21.23
CA PHE A 285 -3.72 7.23 -20.82
C PHE A 285 -3.51 6.09 -21.81
N LYS A 286 -2.32 5.47 -21.76
CA LYS A 286 -2.04 4.27 -22.56
C LYS A 286 -2.99 3.14 -22.20
N LYS A 287 -3.42 2.34 -23.19
CA LYS A 287 -4.40 1.26 -23.01
C LYS A 287 -3.94 0.17 -22.05
N GLU A 288 -2.64 -0.02 -21.93
CA GLU A 288 -2.03 -0.99 -21.01
C GLU A 288 -2.37 -0.75 -19.54
N LEU A 289 -2.78 0.47 -19.18
CA LEU A 289 -3.17 0.82 -17.82
C LEU A 289 -4.43 0.10 -17.33
N VAL A 290 -5.23 -0.51 -18.21
CA VAL A 290 -6.33 -1.42 -17.80
C VAL A 290 -5.86 -2.58 -16.95
N LYS A 291 -4.58 -2.95 -17.03
CA LYS A 291 -3.96 -4.00 -16.21
C LYS A 291 -3.67 -3.54 -14.78
N CYS A 292 -3.52 -2.24 -14.54
CA CYS A 292 -3.48 -1.71 -13.18
C CYS A 292 -4.80 -2.02 -12.47
N LYS A 293 -4.76 -2.09 -11.16
CA LYS A 293 -5.95 -2.44 -10.37
C LYS A 293 -6.27 -1.37 -9.34
N ARG A 294 -7.56 -1.17 -9.17
CA ARG A 294 -8.15 -0.34 -8.13
C ARG A 294 -8.95 -1.19 -7.16
N ILE A 295 -8.89 -0.82 -5.91
CA ILE A 295 -9.73 -1.37 -4.84
C ILE A 295 -10.68 -0.26 -4.45
N GLU A 296 -11.95 -0.46 -4.77
CA GLU A 296 -12.99 0.52 -4.47
C GLU A 296 -13.72 0.10 -3.19
N PRO A 297 -13.83 0.99 -2.17
CA PRO A 297 -14.41 0.67 -0.87
C PRO A 297 -15.85 0.15 -0.95
N HIS A 298 -16.67 0.72 -1.83
CA HIS A 298 -18.08 0.34 -1.98
C HIS A 298 -18.25 -1.07 -2.59
N LEU A 299 -17.28 -1.55 -3.35
CA LEU A 299 -17.25 -2.91 -3.89
C LEU A 299 -16.60 -3.92 -2.94
N ASN A 300 -15.80 -3.44 -1.97
CA ASN A 300 -15.03 -4.25 -1.03
C ASN A 300 -15.24 -3.74 0.41
N PRO A 301 -16.36 -4.07 1.07
CA PRO A 301 -16.62 -3.60 2.43
C PRO A 301 -15.47 -3.94 3.40
N GLY A 302 -14.98 -2.94 4.10
CA GLY A 302 -13.85 -3.07 5.04
C GLY A 302 -12.48 -2.81 4.44
N PHE A 303 -12.38 -2.59 3.13
CA PHE A 303 -11.16 -2.13 2.48
C PHE A 303 -11.11 -0.61 2.39
N GLU A 304 -9.90 -0.07 2.35
CA GLU A 304 -9.62 1.31 1.97
C GLU A 304 -9.53 1.39 0.45
N GLY A 305 -9.81 2.56 -0.13
CA GLY A 305 -9.54 2.81 -1.55
C GLY A 305 -8.05 2.73 -1.82
N PHE A 306 -7.65 2.00 -2.86
CA PHE A 306 -6.24 1.73 -3.15
C PHE A 306 -6.01 1.58 -4.65
N PHE A 307 -4.80 1.91 -5.09
CA PHE A 307 -4.34 1.68 -6.45
C PHE A 307 -3.06 0.84 -6.44
N ILE A 308 -2.92 -0.06 -7.42
CA ILE A 308 -1.76 -0.94 -7.55
C ILE A 308 -1.43 -1.14 -9.04
N ALA A 309 -0.18 -0.88 -9.40
CA ALA A 309 0.39 -1.21 -10.70
C ALA A 309 1.55 -2.19 -10.50
N LEU A 310 1.43 -3.36 -11.11
CA LEU A 310 2.48 -4.38 -11.16
C LEU A 310 3.24 -4.22 -12.47
N MET A 311 4.55 -4.08 -12.41
CA MET A 311 5.40 -3.77 -13.56
C MET A 311 6.63 -4.66 -13.58
N ARG A 312 7.11 -4.96 -14.78
CA ARG A 312 8.38 -5.64 -15.03
C ARG A 312 9.26 -4.78 -15.90
N LYS A 313 10.56 -4.74 -15.60
CA LYS A 313 11.57 -4.23 -16.51
C LYS A 313 11.92 -5.31 -17.51
N SER A 314 11.85 -5.03 -18.81
CA SER A 314 12.20 -6.01 -19.84
C SER A 314 13.58 -6.59 -19.59
N PRO A 315 13.79 -7.90 -19.81
CA PRO A 315 15.14 -8.46 -19.86
C PRO A 315 15.98 -7.75 -20.91
N SER A 316 17.28 -7.63 -20.67
CA SER A 316 18.27 -7.09 -21.62
C SER A 316 18.38 -7.96 -22.85
#